data_20f7d0fabbb3fe328e96c534cbc3a8ab
#
_entry.id   20f7d0fabbb3fe328e96c534cbc3a8ab
#
_cell.length_a   1.000
_cell.length_b   1.000
_cell.length_c   1.000
_cell.angle_alpha   90.00
_cell.angle_beta   90.00
_cell.angle_gamma   90.00
#
_symmetry.space_group_name_H-M   'P 1'
#
loop_
_entity.id
_entity.type
_entity.pdbx_description
1 polymer ?
#
loop_
_entity_poly.entity_id
_entity_poly.type
_entity_poly.pdbx_seq_one_letter_code
_entity_poly.pdbx_strand_id
1 'polypeptide(L)'
;LDELLQIRAIPDLPNRYHRPEAREHKASSVDALILSHAHSDHSGYVPLLNRSIPIYWGECTRGIFEARLQGARKHFDTDIEGQEFRTFRTGEKFRVGSVEVEPVHVDHSIPAAYGFIIHCSDATLVYTGDFRRHGARPQLTQDFVDAVKHAGRPDLILSEGTNFTRAEVSTEEEVQRKATEIMQGCRSLAFADFSEMDFDRFR
;
A
#
# COMPACT_ATOMS: atom_id res chain seq x y z
N LEU A 1 14.56 -3.36 17.63
CA LEU A 1 14.61 -4.31 16.50
C LEU A 1 14.83 -5.74 17.00
N ASP A 2 15.86 -5.98 17.82
CA ASP A 2 16.21 -7.35 18.28
C ASP A 2 15.08 -7.99 19.10
N GLU A 3 14.36 -7.23 19.90
CA GLU A 3 13.17 -7.70 20.60
C GLU A 3 12.07 -8.16 19.63
N LEU A 4 11.81 -7.40 18.54
CA LEU A 4 10.82 -7.77 17.53
C LEU A 4 11.21 -9.06 16.79
N LEU A 5 12.51 -9.25 16.52
CA LEU A 5 13.05 -10.47 15.94
C LEU A 5 12.93 -11.64 16.92
N GLN A 6 13.28 -11.43 18.19
CA GLN A 6 13.24 -12.45 19.22
C GLN A 6 11.83 -12.98 19.46
N ILE A 7 10.83 -12.11 19.50
CA ILE A 7 9.41 -12.51 19.66
C ILE A 7 8.75 -12.90 18.33
N ARG A 8 9.50 -12.89 17.21
CA ARG A 8 9.02 -13.19 15.86
C ARG A 8 7.88 -12.27 15.39
N ALA A 9 7.83 -11.03 15.86
CA ALA A 9 6.90 -10.02 15.38
C ALA A 9 7.24 -9.56 13.95
N ILE A 10 8.52 -9.68 13.56
CA ILE A 10 9.00 -9.50 12.19
C ILE A 10 9.81 -10.73 11.75
N PRO A 11 9.84 -11.07 10.46
CA PRO A 11 10.62 -12.18 9.95
C PRO A 11 12.13 -11.89 10.07
N ASP A 12 12.93 -12.90 10.43
CA ASP A 12 14.39 -12.76 10.45
C ASP A 12 14.95 -12.83 9.02
N LEU A 13 15.10 -11.68 8.41
CA LEU A 13 15.59 -11.53 7.04
C LEU A 13 16.97 -10.85 7.06
N PRO A 14 18.05 -11.57 6.72
CA PRO A 14 19.42 -11.02 6.80
C PRO A 14 19.58 -9.72 5.99
N ASN A 15 20.20 -8.72 6.62
CA ASN A 15 20.50 -7.41 6.02
C ASN A 15 19.29 -6.61 5.48
N ARG A 16 18.06 -6.94 5.90
CA ARG A 16 16.84 -6.22 5.48
C ARG A 16 16.49 -5.05 6.39
N TYR A 17 16.99 -5.06 7.63
CA TYR A 17 16.60 -4.10 8.65
C TYR A 17 17.72 -3.11 8.95
N HIS A 18 17.31 -1.89 9.29
CA HIS A 18 18.20 -0.83 9.74
C HIS A 18 18.69 -1.11 11.16
N ARG A 19 20.00 -1.03 11.37
CA ARG A 19 20.66 -1.18 12.68
C ARG A 19 21.52 0.05 12.92
N PRO A 20 21.02 1.09 13.62
CA PRO A 20 21.75 2.34 13.83
C PRO A 20 23.10 2.14 14.51
N GLU A 21 23.20 1.14 15.39
CA GLU A 21 24.39 0.79 16.13
C GLU A 21 25.41 -0.06 15.35
N ALA A 22 25.08 -0.53 14.18
CA ALA A 22 25.98 -1.33 13.37
C ALA A 22 27.13 -0.48 12.81
N ARG A 23 28.37 -0.89 13.09
CA ARG A 23 29.58 -0.21 12.58
C ARG A 23 29.74 -0.33 11.05
N GLU A 24 29.15 -1.37 10.45
CA GLU A 24 29.13 -1.60 9.01
C GLU A 24 27.71 -1.91 8.55
N HIS A 25 27.19 -1.11 7.65
CA HIS A 25 25.92 -1.38 6.99
C HIS A 25 26.17 -2.33 5.81
N LYS A 26 25.91 -3.61 6.02
CA LYS A 26 25.96 -4.57 4.91
C LYS A 26 24.85 -4.26 3.91
N ALA A 27 25.21 -4.21 2.63
CA ALA A 27 24.25 -4.06 1.56
C ALA A 27 23.20 -5.17 1.61
N SER A 28 21.96 -4.81 1.37
CA SER A 28 20.88 -5.78 1.23
C SER A 28 21.03 -6.55 -0.07
N SER A 29 20.58 -7.81 -0.09
CA SER A 29 20.39 -8.57 -1.34
C SER A 29 19.03 -8.29 -1.99
N VAL A 30 18.27 -7.31 -1.49
CA VAL A 30 17.05 -6.80 -2.12
C VAL A 30 17.37 -5.50 -2.81
N ASP A 31 16.98 -5.40 -4.08
CA ASP A 31 17.30 -4.25 -4.93
C ASP A 31 16.35 -3.08 -4.68
N ALA A 32 15.09 -3.34 -4.28
CA ALA A 32 14.12 -2.31 -3.94
C ALA A 32 12.94 -2.87 -3.14
N LEU A 33 12.21 -1.98 -2.44
CA LEU A 33 10.85 -2.19 -2.00
C LEU A 33 9.91 -1.40 -2.91
N ILE A 34 8.83 -2.03 -3.38
CA ILE A 34 7.75 -1.36 -4.12
C ILE A 34 6.50 -1.41 -3.24
N LEU A 35 5.97 -0.26 -2.87
CA LEU A 35 4.83 -0.14 -1.96
C LEU A 35 3.56 0.17 -2.74
N SER A 36 2.51 -0.65 -2.53
CA SER A 36 1.21 -0.46 -3.18
C SER A 36 0.43 0.73 -2.62
N HIS A 37 0.39 0.90 -1.31
CA HIS A 37 -0.36 1.97 -0.64
C HIS A 37 0.12 2.19 0.80
N ALA A 38 -0.41 3.24 1.47
CA ALA A 38 0.11 3.72 2.75
C ALA A 38 -0.59 3.16 3.99
N HIS A 39 -1.48 2.14 3.90
CA HIS A 39 -2.02 1.50 5.11
C HIS A 39 -0.92 0.90 5.97
N SER A 40 -1.14 0.87 7.29
CA SER A 40 -0.13 0.49 8.27
C SER A 40 0.33 -0.97 8.16
N ASP A 41 -0.55 -1.87 7.78
CA ASP A 41 -0.26 -3.28 7.54
C ASP A 41 0.63 -3.52 6.30
N HIS A 42 0.66 -2.56 5.35
CA HIS A 42 1.55 -2.58 4.20
C HIS A 42 2.82 -1.74 4.40
N SER A 43 2.71 -0.60 5.07
CA SER A 43 3.80 0.39 5.17
C SER A 43 4.43 0.52 6.55
N GLY A 44 3.87 -0.13 7.58
CA GLY A 44 4.28 0.06 8.97
C GLY A 44 5.76 -0.29 9.24
N TYR A 45 6.32 -1.21 8.48
CA TYR A 45 7.72 -1.62 8.65
C TYR A 45 8.72 -0.86 7.77
N VAL A 46 8.27 0.10 6.97
CA VAL A 46 9.15 0.96 6.16
C VAL A 46 10.27 1.60 7.00
N PRO A 47 10.00 2.17 8.19
CA PRO A 47 11.06 2.77 9.00
C PRO A 47 12.11 1.79 9.51
N LEU A 48 11.79 0.50 9.56
CA LEU A 48 12.72 -0.54 10.02
C LEU A 48 13.64 -1.06 8.91
N LEU A 49 13.40 -0.69 7.64
CA LEU A 49 14.16 -1.22 6.53
C LEU A 49 15.59 -0.67 6.48
N ASN A 50 16.50 -1.50 5.98
CA ASN A 50 17.88 -1.12 5.71
C ASN A 50 17.89 0.06 4.73
N ARG A 51 18.60 1.13 5.08
CA ARG A 51 18.68 2.39 4.33
C ARG A 51 19.26 2.24 2.92
N SER A 52 19.93 1.12 2.65
CA SER A 52 20.44 0.81 1.30
C SER A 52 19.35 0.29 0.34
N ILE A 53 18.13 0.00 0.83
CA ILE A 53 17.01 -0.48 0.00
C ILE A 53 16.18 0.75 -0.45
N PRO A 54 16.24 1.16 -1.72
CA PRO A 54 15.40 2.24 -2.22
C PRO A 54 13.91 1.83 -2.18
N ILE A 55 13.05 2.78 -1.83
CA ILE A 55 11.59 2.56 -1.74
C ILE A 55 10.90 3.29 -2.89
N TYR A 56 10.17 2.53 -3.70
CA TYR A 56 9.31 3.03 -4.77
C TYR A 56 7.87 3.07 -4.29
N TRP A 57 7.21 4.20 -4.41
CA TRP A 57 5.80 4.39 -4.05
C TRP A 57 5.14 5.50 -4.86
N GLY A 58 3.80 5.51 -4.88
CA GLY A 58 3.06 6.60 -5.50
C GLY A 58 3.38 7.95 -4.84
N GLU A 59 3.40 9.02 -5.61
CA GLU A 59 3.67 10.38 -5.11
C GLU A 59 2.74 10.75 -3.94
N CYS A 60 1.42 10.51 -4.10
CA CYS A 60 0.46 10.75 -3.02
C CYS A 60 0.56 9.74 -1.88
N THR A 61 0.92 8.48 -2.17
CA THR A 61 1.18 7.45 -1.14
C THR A 61 2.25 7.92 -0.17
N ARG A 62 3.33 8.51 -0.70
CA ARG A 62 4.40 9.12 0.10
C ARG A 62 3.86 10.23 1.00
N GLY A 63 3.10 11.18 0.44
CA GLY A 63 2.54 12.30 1.21
C GLY A 63 1.66 11.84 2.38
N ILE A 64 0.81 10.84 2.15
CA ILE A 64 -0.05 10.25 3.20
C ILE A 64 0.80 9.57 4.28
N PHE A 65 1.81 8.80 3.89
CA PHE A 65 2.71 8.14 4.82
C PHE A 65 3.48 9.15 5.69
N GLU A 66 4.07 10.19 5.09
CA GLU A 66 4.78 11.24 5.79
C GLU A 66 3.87 12.03 6.75
N ALA A 67 2.62 12.33 6.34
CA ALA A 67 1.65 13.00 7.20
C ALA A 67 1.31 12.14 8.44
N ARG A 68 1.15 10.82 8.25
CA ARG A 68 0.94 9.89 9.37
C ARG A 68 2.13 9.89 10.34
N LEU A 69 3.37 9.87 9.84
CA LEU A 69 4.56 9.92 10.69
C LEU A 69 4.68 11.24 11.46
N GLN A 70 4.26 12.36 10.86
CA GLN A 70 4.27 13.68 11.55
C GLN A 70 3.31 13.72 12.75
N GLY A 71 2.17 13.01 12.66
CA GLY A 71 1.22 12.87 13.76
C GLY A 71 1.64 11.87 14.84
N ALA A 72 2.58 11.00 14.55
CA ALA A 72 3.06 9.98 15.48
C ALA A 72 4.14 10.54 16.44
N ARG A 73 4.25 9.93 17.64
CA ARG A 73 5.39 10.22 18.52
C ARG A 73 6.68 9.70 17.85
N LYS A 74 7.74 10.50 17.89
CA LYS A 74 9.05 10.07 17.38
C LYS A 74 9.53 8.84 18.15
N HIS A 75 9.74 7.77 17.41
CA HIS A 75 10.23 6.48 17.90
C HIS A 75 11.05 5.81 16.78
N PHE A 76 11.77 4.71 17.08
CA PHE A 76 12.57 4.00 16.08
C PHE A 76 11.76 3.49 14.87
N ASP A 77 10.48 3.22 15.07
CA ASP A 77 9.54 2.79 14.05
C ASP A 77 8.88 3.94 13.25
N THR A 78 9.28 5.18 13.51
CA THR A 78 8.89 6.38 12.75
C THR A 78 10.07 7.08 12.10
N ASP A 79 11.30 6.58 12.29
CA ASP A 79 12.50 7.15 11.72
C ASP A 79 12.70 6.67 10.27
N ILE A 80 12.75 7.63 9.35
CA ILE A 80 13.02 7.40 7.92
C ILE A 80 14.20 8.24 7.42
N GLU A 81 15.00 8.80 8.33
CA GLU A 81 16.17 9.60 7.96
C GLU A 81 17.19 8.76 7.19
N GLY A 82 17.68 9.32 6.08
CA GLY A 82 18.63 8.65 5.19
C GLY A 82 18.02 7.56 4.28
N GLN A 83 16.71 7.34 4.31
CA GLN A 83 16.04 6.42 3.40
C GLN A 83 15.91 7.04 2.00
N GLU A 84 16.27 6.30 0.95
CA GLU A 84 16.07 6.73 -0.43
C GLU A 84 14.63 6.45 -0.87
N PHE A 85 13.94 7.48 -1.35
CA PHE A 85 12.58 7.40 -1.87
C PHE A 85 12.51 7.79 -3.33
N ARG A 86 11.82 6.97 -4.13
CA ARG A 86 11.52 7.20 -5.54
C ARG A 86 10.02 7.16 -5.74
N THR A 87 9.47 8.19 -6.39
CA THR A 87 8.03 8.28 -6.64
C THR A 87 7.70 7.90 -8.08
N PHE A 88 6.48 7.41 -8.27
CA PHE A 88 5.89 7.13 -9.57
C PHE A 88 4.43 7.60 -9.61
N ARG A 89 3.86 7.67 -10.80
CA ARG A 89 2.44 7.88 -11.09
C ARG A 89 1.90 6.74 -11.94
N THR A 90 0.58 6.62 -12.03
CA THR A 90 -0.08 5.67 -12.93
C THR A 90 0.46 5.76 -14.34
N GLY A 91 0.84 4.63 -14.92
CA GLY A 91 1.37 4.51 -16.27
C GLY A 91 2.83 4.92 -16.44
N GLU A 92 3.47 5.50 -15.43
CA GLU A 92 4.90 5.82 -15.45
C GLU A 92 5.70 4.55 -15.13
N LYS A 93 6.08 3.83 -16.16
CA LYS A 93 6.94 2.64 -16.01
C LYS A 93 8.29 3.00 -15.44
N PHE A 94 8.78 2.19 -14.52
CA PHE A 94 10.12 2.33 -13.96
C PHE A 94 10.84 0.99 -13.92
N ARG A 95 12.16 1.02 -13.69
CA ARG A 95 12.98 -0.18 -13.64
C ARG A 95 13.66 -0.36 -12.29
N VAL A 96 13.70 -1.62 -11.86
CA VAL A 96 14.54 -2.11 -10.78
C VAL A 96 15.43 -3.21 -11.36
N GLY A 97 16.71 -2.89 -11.57
CA GLY A 97 17.60 -3.79 -12.31
C GLY A 97 17.06 -4.06 -13.72
N SER A 98 16.90 -5.33 -14.07
CA SER A 98 16.34 -5.77 -15.35
C SER A 98 14.80 -5.81 -15.39
N VAL A 99 14.15 -5.69 -14.25
CA VAL A 99 12.68 -5.79 -14.13
C VAL A 99 12.04 -4.44 -14.43
N GLU A 100 11.04 -4.42 -15.32
CA GLU A 100 10.22 -3.25 -15.60
C GLU A 100 8.88 -3.37 -14.85
N VAL A 101 8.48 -2.29 -14.19
CA VAL A 101 7.26 -2.24 -13.38
C VAL A 101 6.35 -1.14 -13.90
N GLU A 102 5.10 -1.50 -14.19
CA GLU A 102 4.04 -0.59 -14.58
C GLU A 102 3.04 -0.43 -13.43
N PRO A 103 3.00 0.74 -12.75
CA PRO A 103 2.04 1.02 -11.71
C PRO A 103 0.71 1.48 -12.31
N VAL A 104 -0.39 0.94 -11.83
CA VAL A 104 -1.74 1.38 -12.23
C VAL A 104 -2.59 1.56 -10.97
N HIS A 105 -3.28 2.68 -10.86
CA HIS A 105 -4.20 2.94 -9.74
C HIS A 105 -5.29 1.86 -9.64
N VAL A 106 -5.64 1.54 -8.41
CA VAL A 106 -6.83 0.74 -8.07
C VAL A 106 -7.71 1.53 -7.09
N ASP A 107 -9.01 1.27 -7.08
CA ASP A 107 -9.90 1.79 -6.05
C ASP A 107 -9.68 1.04 -4.74
N HIS A 108 -9.47 1.77 -3.67
CA HIS A 108 -9.32 1.26 -2.31
C HIS A 108 -9.78 2.32 -1.31
N SER A 109 -9.90 1.97 -0.03
CA SER A 109 -10.34 2.89 1.03
C SER A 109 -9.36 4.06 1.27
N ILE A 110 -8.08 3.88 0.93
CA ILE A 110 -7.06 4.94 0.96
C ILE A 110 -6.76 5.43 -0.46
N PRO A 111 -6.59 6.73 -0.70
CA PRO A 111 -6.14 7.25 -1.98
C PRO A 111 -4.75 6.75 -2.36
N ALA A 112 -4.45 6.77 -3.66
CA ALA A 112 -3.16 6.37 -4.21
C ALA A 112 -2.77 4.92 -3.86
N ALA A 113 -3.73 4.01 -3.97
CA ALA A 113 -3.48 2.57 -4.00
C ALA A 113 -3.18 2.12 -5.42
N TYR A 114 -2.21 1.21 -5.56
CA TYR A 114 -1.71 0.74 -6.85
C TYR A 114 -1.66 -0.78 -6.92
N GLY A 115 -2.04 -1.30 -8.08
CA GLY A 115 -1.59 -2.60 -8.56
C GLY A 115 -0.38 -2.43 -9.48
N PHE A 116 0.35 -3.51 -9.73
CA PHE A 116 1.55 -3.51 -10.54
C PHE A 116 1.52 -4.62 -11.59
N ILE A 117 1.94 -4.28 -12.82
CA ILE A 117 2.28 -5.25 -13.85
C ILE A 117 3.80 -5.28 -13.92
N ILE A 118 4.39 -6.45 -13.69
CA ILE A 118 5.83 -6.62 -13.49
C ILE A 118 6.35 -7.48 -14.63
N HIS A 119 7.16 -6.87 -15.51
CA HIS A 119 7.74 -7.53 -16.66
C HIS A 119 9.16 -8.00 -16.35
N CYS A 120 9.33 -9.30 -16.21
CA CYS A 120 10.63 -9.97 -16.11
C CYS A 120 11.12 -10.37 -17.50
N SER A 121 12.33 -10.97 -17.61
CA SER A 121 12.90 -11.43 -18.87
C SER A 121 12.08 -12.51 -19.57
N ASP A 122 11.41 -13.34 -18.80
CA ASP A 122 10.74 -14.58 -19.22
C ASP A 122 9.35 -14.79 -18.63
N ALA A 123 8.87 -13.83 -17.83
CA ALA A 123 7.58 -13.92 -17.17
C ALA A 123 6.95 -12.53 -16.95
N THR A 124 5.63 -12.49 -16.92
CA THR A 124 4.84 -11.33 -16.48
C THR A 124 4.09 -11.68 -15.22
N LEU A 125 4.30 -10.89 -14.18
CA LEU A 125 3.61 -11.03 -12.90
C LEU A 125 2.66 -9.86 -12.71
N VAL A 126 1.56 -10.13 -12.02
CA VAL A 126 0.60 -9.09 -11.61
C VAL A 126 0.46 -9.14 -10.09
N TYR A 127 0.61 -8.00 -9.44
CA TYR A 127 0.31 -7.81 -8.03
C TYR A 127 -0.80 -6.78 -7.90
N THR A 128 -1.92 -7.16 -7.30
CA THR A 128 -3.11 -6.29 -7.26
C THR A 128 -3.01 -5.19 -6.21
N GLY A 129 -2.15 -5.34 -5.21
CA GLY A 129 -2.34 -4.60 -3.97
C GLY A 129 -3.72 -4.91 -3.38
N ASP A 130 -4.19 -4.03 -2.49
CA ASP A 130 -5.56 -4.07 -2.00
C ASP A 130 -6.45 -3.25 -2.91
N PHE A 131 -7.59 -3.80 -3.28
CA PHE A 131 -8.51 -3.15 -4.20
C PHE A 131 -9.97 -3.45 -3.88
N ARG A 132 -10.87 -2.61 -4.39
CA ARG A 132 -12.31 -2.82 -4.37
C ARG A 132 -12.93 -2.44 -5.72
N ARG A 133 -14.15 -2.93 -6.00
CA ARG A 133 -14.95 -2.57 -7.20
C ARG A 133 -16.26 -1.88 -6.84
N HIS A 134 -16.48 -1.65 -5.56
CA HIS A 134 -17.72 -1.12 -4.99
C HIS A 134 -17.49 0.18 -4.20
N GLY A 135 -16.31 0.78 -4.39
CA GLY A 135 -15.93 2.05 -3.77
C GLY A 135 -16.39 3.26 -4.57
N ALA A 136 -15.86 4.43 -4.21
CA ALA A 136 -16.21 5.69 -4.84
C ALA A 136 -15.64 5.86 -6.26
N ARG A 137 -14.62 5.06 -6.62
CA ARG A 137 -13.91 5.18 -7.91
C ARG A 137 -13.66 3.82 -8.57
N PRO A 138 -14.70 3.00 -8.82
CA PRO A 138 -14.55 1.63 -9.34
C PRO A 138 -13.85 1.58 -10.71
N GLN A 139 -13.88 2.68 -11.46
CA GLN A 139 -13.22 2.80 -12.75
C GLN A 139 -11.71 2.60 -12.64
N LEU A 140 -11.05 3.05 -11.54
CA LEU A 140 -9.62 2.84 -11.33
C LEU A 140 -9.25 1.35 -11.34
N THR A 141 -10.03 0.53 -10.65
CA THR A 141 -9.82 -0.93 -10.66
C THR A 141 -10.14 -1.54 -12.02
N GLN A 142 -11.14 -1.01 -12.74
CA GLN A 142 -11.41 -1.46 -14.10
C GLN A 142 -10.26 -1.11 -15.05
N ASP A 143 -9.69 0.09 -14.95
CA ASP A 143 -8.53 0.52 -15.73
C ASP A 143 -7.32 -0.39 -15.48
N PHE A 144 -7.09 -0.80 -14.22
CA PHE A 144 -6.06 -1.80 -13.89
C PHE A 144 -6.32 -3.14 -14.57
N VAL A 145 -7.55 -3.65 -14.51
CA VAL A 145 -7.93 -4.92 -15.18
C VAL A 145 -7.70 -4.83 -16.69
N ASP A 146 -8.02 -3.69 -17.29
CA ASP A 146 -7.84 -3.48 -18.72
C ASP A 146 -6.36 -3.32 -19.11
N ALA A 147 -5.55 -2.67 -18.27
CA ALA A 147 -4.09 -2.62 -18.43
C ALA A 147 -3.47 -4.04 -18.38
N VAL A 148 -3.89 -4.87 -17.43
CA VAL A 148 -3.45 -6.28 -17.34
C VAL A 148 -3.82 -7.05 -18.60
N LYS A 149 -5.04 -6.90 -19.14
CA LYS A 149 -5.44 -7.54 -20.40
C LYS A 149 -4.59 -7.09 -21.58
N HIS A 150 -4.25 -5.79 -21.66
CA HIS A 150 -3.38 -5.25 -22.71
C HIS A 150 -1.95 -5.78 -22.62
N ALA A 151 -1.44 -5.99 -21.42
CA ALA A 151 -0.12 -6.59 -21.20
C ALA A 151 -0.05 -8.06 -21.60
N GLY A 152 -1.20 -8.72 -21.81
CA GLY A 152 -1.31 -10.11 -22.20
C GLY A 152 -1.64 -11.02 -21.01
N ARG A 153 -1.42 -12.33 -21.22
CA ARG A 153 -1.68 -13.33 -20.17
C ARG A 153 -0.54 -13.32 -19.15
N PRO A 154 -0.77 -12.98 -17.88
CA PRO A 154 0.28 -13.08 -16.86
C PRO A 154 0.57 -14.54 -16.52
N ASP A 155 1.83 -14.81 -16.16
CA ASP A 155 2.28 -16.12 -15.67
C ASP A 155 1.90 -16.34 -14.21
N LEU A 156 1.83 -15.25 -13.42
CA LEU A 156 1.44 -15.28 -12.02
C LEU A 156 0.61 -14.06 -11.67
N ILE A 157 -0.45 -14.28 -10.88
CA ILE A 157 -1.24 -13.21 -10.26
C ILE A 157 -1.18 -13.40 -8.75
N LEU A 158 -0.72 -12.36 -8.04
CA LEU A 158 -0.78 -12.24 -6.59
C LEU A 158 -1.91 -11.27 -6.26
N SER A 159 -2.99 -11.79 -5.69
CA SER A 159 -4.19 -11.01 -5.36
C SER A 159 -4.51 -11.11 -3.89
N GLU A 160 -5.02 -10.01 -3.33
CA GLU A 160 -5.68 -10.03 -2.04
C GLU A 160 -6.90 -10.98 -2.05
N GLY A 161 -7.36 -11.41 -0.87
CA GLY A 161 -8.50 -12.30 -0.71
C GLY A 161 -9.38 -11.98 0.49
N THR A 162 -9.37 -10.74 0.97
CA THR A 162 -10.03 -10.33 2.23
C THR A 162 -11.51 -10.68 2.27
N ASN A 163 -12.23 -10.52 1.15
CA ASN A 163 -13.67 -10.77 1.05
C ASN A 163 -14.01 -12.00 0.20
N PHE A 164 -13.07 -12.91 0.00
CA PHE A 164 -13.23 -14.08 -0.87
C PHE A 164 -14.45 -14.96 -0.53
N THR A 165 -14.81 -15.05 0.74
CA THR A 165 -15.93 -15.90 1.20
C THR A 165 -17.26 -15.16 1.34
N ARG A 166 -17.31 -13.84 1.11
CA ARG A 166 -18.55 -13.06 1.25
C ARG A 166 -19.32 -13.05 -0.05
N ALA A 167 -20.58 -13.49 -0.01
CA ALA A 167 -21.50 -13.46 -1.15
C ALA A 167 -22.13 -12.09 -1.37
N GLU A 168 -22.28 -11.27 -0.30
CA GLU A 168 -22.91 -9.95 -0.37
C GLU A 168 -21.86 -8.87 -0.21
N VAL A 169 -21.92 -7.89 -1.08
CA VAL A 169 -21.03 -6.71 -1.09
C VAL A 169 -21.91 -5.46 -1.00
N SER A 170 -21.73 -4.66 0.04
CA SER A 170 -22.33 -3.32 0.13
C SER A 170 -21.45 -2.32 -0.62
N THR A 171 -22.07 -1.43 -1.38
CA THR A 171 -21.37 -0.33 -2.04
C THR A 171 -21.14 0.83 -1.04
N GLU A 172 -20.14 1.67 -1.29
CA GLU A 172 -19.93 2.89 -0.49
C GLU A 172 -21.13 3.84 -0.59
N GLU A 173 -21.85 3.86 -1.71
CA GLU A 173 -23.09 4.61 -1.87
C GLU A 173 -24.22 4.11 -0.94
N GLU A 174 -24.35 2.78 -0.80
CA GLU A 174 -25.30 2.20 0.15
C GLU A 174 -24.93 2.50 1.61
N VAL A 175 -23.63 2.48 1.93
CA VAL A 175 -23.14 2.84 3.27
C VAL A 175 -23.46 4.31 3.56
N GLN A 176 -23.18 5.21 2.62
CA GLN A 176 -23.48 6.63 2.74
C GLN A 176 -24.98 6.88 2.94
N ARG A 177 -25.85 6.22 2.14
CA ARG A 177 -27.30 6.35 2.27
C ARG A 177 -27.78 5.90 3.65
N LYS A 178 -27.35 4.73 4.11
CA LYS A 178 -27.71 4.21 5.44
C LYS A 178 -27.23 5.11 6.57
N ALA A 179 -25.99 5.60 6.51
CA ALA A 179 -25.45 6.53 7.49
C ALA A 179 -26.27 7.83 7.54
N THR A 180 -26.61 8.39 6.38
CA THR A 180 -27.45 9.59 6.27
C THR A 180 -28.83 9.38 6.89
N GLU A 181 -29.50 8.27 6.59
CA GLU A 181 -30.80 7.91 7.17
C GLU A 181 -30.74 7.81 8.69
N ILE A 182 -29.71 7.17 9.24
CA ILE A 182 -29.49 7.07 10.68
C ILE A 182 -29.29 8.46 11.30
N MET A 183 -28.44 9.29 10.73
CA MET A 183 -28.17 10.65 11.23
C MET A 183 -29.41 11.54 11.18
N GLN A 184 -30.20 11.49 10.11
CA GLN A 184 -31.44 12.26 10.00
C GLN A 184 -32.52 11.80 10.99
N GLY A 185 -32.55 10.51 11.33
CA GLY A 185 -33.45 9.96 12.33
C GLY A 185 -32.99 10.18 13.79
N CYS A 186 -31.76 10.61 14.01
CA CYS A 186 -31.19 10.78 15.34
C CYS A 186 -31.70 12.06 15.97
N ARG A 187 -32.24 11.96 17.23
CA ARG A 187 -32.75 13.11 18.02
C ARG A 187 -31.71 13.59 19.04
N SER A 188 -30.54 13.02 19.08
CA SER A 188 -29.46 13.33 20.01
C SER A 188 -28.11 13.22 19.32
N LEU A 189 -27.02 13.11 20.08
CA LEU A 189 -25.68 12.98 19.59
C LEU A 189 -25.49 11.62 18.88
N ALA A 190 -24.92 11.65 17.66
CA ALA A 190 -24.48 10.47 16.93
C ALA A 190 -22.96 10.38 16.95
N PHE A 191 -22.44 9.16 17.14
CA PHE A 191 -21.01 8.86 17.04
C PHE A 191 -20.78 8.02 15.77
N ALA A 192 -19.79 8.42 14.98
CA ALA A 192 -19.33 7.63 13.83
C ALA A 192 -17.85 7.30 14.04
N ASP A 193 -17.48 6.06 13.77
CA ASP A 193 -16.11 5.58 13.81
C ASP A 193 -15.76 4.96 12.47
N PHE A 194 -14.67 5.43 11.85
CA PHE A 194 -14.13 4.93 10.60
C PHE A 194 -12.64 5.28 10.51
N SER A 195 -11.91 4.62 9.61
CA SER A 195 -10.48 4.89 9.44
C SER A 195 -10.24 6.33 8.99
N GLU A 196 -9.33 7.03 9.66
CA GLU A 196 -8.89 8.39 9.28
C GLU A 196 -8.24 8.45 7.89
N MET A 197 -7.89 7.31 7.32
CA MET A 197 -7.33 7.19 5.97
C MET A 197 -8.39 6.93 4.89
N ASP A 198 -9.63 6.66 5.27
CA ASP A 198 -10.75 6.50 4.34
C ASP A 198 -11.37 7.86 4.02
N PHE A 199 -10.73 8.58 3.10
CA PHE A 199 -11.16 9.94 2.71
C PHE A 199 -12.53 9.97 2.06
N ASP A 200 -13.02 8.87 1.50
CA ASP A 200 -14.35 8.82 0.89
C ASP A 200 -15.45 8.96 1.95
N ARG A 201 -15.17 8.60 3.20
CA ARG A 201 -16.12 8.70 4.31
C ARG A 201 -16.15 10.04 5.03
N PHE A 202 -15.25 10.97 4.68
CA PHE A 202 -15.30 12.35 5.16
C PHE A 202 -16.27 13.24 4.35
N ARG A 203 -16.93 12.73 3.37
CA ARG A 203 -17.92 13.42 2.54
C ARG A 203 -19.32 13.22 3.11
#